data_acc4f94f67f3fb2575f4b4923046d775
#
_entry.id   acc4f94f67f3fb2575f4b4923046d775
#
_cell.length_a   1.000
_cell.length_b   1.000
_cell.length_c   1.000
_cell.angle_alpha   90.00
_cell.angle_beta   90.00
_cell.angle_gamma   90.00
#
_symmetry.space_group_name_H-M   'P 1'
#
loop_
_entity.id
_entity.type
_entity.pdbx_description
1 polymer ?
#
loop_
_entity_poly.entity_id
_entity_poly.type
_entity_poly.pdbx_seq_one_letter_code
_entity_poly.pdbx_strand_id
1 'polypeptide(L)'
;MANDYDLLIIGGGLAGMTAAMYGAQYGLKTGLIERMMGGASIINVEKIENFPGFPEGISGAELGPSVQEQAMNAGAEFIMADVARISREGDFTMVTSDAGGYQTKALIVAAGSTLRQLGIPGEQELFGRGVSQCATCDGPMFMGEVVGVVGGGDSAADE
;
A
#
# COMPACT_ATOMS: atom_id res chain seq x y z
N MET A 1 -11.45 -7.77 24.01
CA MET A 1 -11.04 -6.42 24.43
C MET A 1 -10.23 -5.84 23.28
N ALA A 2 -10.43 -4.57 22.95
CA ALA A 2 -9.64 -3.91 21.90
C ALA A 2 -8.17 -3.83 22.33
N ASN A 3 -7.25 -4.06 21.39
CA ASN A 3 -5.82 -3.87 21.65
C ASN A 3 -5.53 -2.36 21.63
N ASP A 4 -4.89 -1.85 22.68
CA ASP A 4 -4.58 -0.43 22.81
C ASP A 4 -3.21 -0.12 22.20
N TYR A 5 -3.15 0.95 21.40
CA TYR A 5 -1.94 1.50 20.81
C TYR A 5 -1.81 2.99 21.11
N ASP A 6 -0.58 3.48 21.20
CA ASP A 6 -0.32 4.92 21.19
C ASP A 6 -0.48 5.48 19.78
N LEU A 7 0.01 4.73 18.79
CA LEU A 7 -0.08 5.03 17.37
C LEU A 7 -0.52 3.79 16.59
N LEU A 8 -1.57 3.93 15.80
CA LEU A 8 -1.99 2.92 14.83
C LEU A 8 -1.87 3.48 13.42
N ILE A 9 -1.42 2.65 12.49
CA ILE A 9 -1.22 3.03 11.10
C ILE A 9 -2.01 2.08 10.22
N ILE A 10 -2.71 2.60 9.24
CA ILE A 10 -3.45 1.82 8.24
C ILE A 10 -2.74 1.96 6.91
N GLY A 11 -2.29 0.84 6.36
CA GLY A 11 -1.59 0.73 5.09
C GLY A 11 -0.10 0.48 5.24
N GLY A 12 0.36 -0.67 4.75
CA GLY A 12 1.73 -1.17 4.79
C GLY A 12 2.56 -0.83 3.55
N GLY A 13 2.25 0.27 2.86
CA GLY A 13 3.12 0.84 1.85
C GLY A 13 4.34 1.53 2.48
N LEU A 14 5.24 2.07 1.66
CA LEU A 14 6.48 2.74 2.14
C LEU A 14 6.19 3.85 3.16
N ALA A 15 5.11 4.63 2.94
CA ALA A 15 4.72 5.70 3.84
C ALA A 15 4.31 5.18 5.23
N GLY A 16 3.44 4.15 5.26
CA GLY A 16 2.98 3.56 6.52
C GLY A 16 4.09 2.84 7.28
N MET A 17 4.92 2.06 6.59
CA MET A 17 6.06 1.38 7.20
C MET A 17 7.10 2.36 7.75
N THR A 18 7.37 3.45 7.02
CA THR A 18 8.25 4.52 7.52
C THR A 18 7.66 5.18 8.77
N ALA A 19 6.36 5.50 8.77
CA ALA A 19 5.70 6.04 9.95
C ALA A 19 5.74 5.08 11.14
N ALA A 20 5.55 3.78 10.89
CA ALA A 20 5.61 2.74 11.91
C ALA A 20 7.01 2.62 12.52
N MET A 21 8.04 2.63 11.69
CA MET A 21 9.44 2.61 12.12
C MET A 21 9.73 3.78 13.07
N TYR A 22 9.41 5.00 12.69
CA TYR A 22 9.66 6.17 13.53
C TYR A 22 8.79 6.18 14.80
N GLY A 23 7.52 5.79 14.70
CA GLY A 23 6.65 5.67 15.87
C GLY A 23 7.24 4.74 16.92
N ALA A 24 7.71 3.56 16.51
CA ALA A 24 8.35 2.59 17.39
C ALA A 24 9.69 3.10 17.94
N GLN A 25 10.52 3.76 17.12
CA GLN A 25 11.79 4.37 17.57
C GLN A 25 11.60 5.45 18.63
N TYR A 26 10.47 6.17 18.59
CA TYR A 26 10.12 7.15 19.63
C TYR A 26 9.53 6.51 20.90
N GLY A 27 9.48 5.18 20.97
CA GLY A 27 8.99 4.43 22.13
C GLY A 27 7.47 4.38 22.23
N LEU A 28 6.75 4.71 21.16
CA LEU A 28 5.30 4.54 21.12
C LEU A 28 4.96 3.05 20.89
N LYS A 29 3.92 2.56 21.58
CA LYS A 29 3.33 1.28 21.21
C LYS A 29 2.63 1.44 19.85
N THR A 30 3.31 0.99 18.80
CA THR A 30 2.94 1.24 17.40
C THR A 30 2.46 -0.03 16.73
N GLY A 31 1.25 0.02 16.15
CA GLY A 31 0.70 -1.03 15.29
C GLY A 31 0.56 -0.54 13.86
N LEU A 32 0.80 -1.44 12.91
CA LEU A 32 0.59 -1.23 11.48
C LEU A 32 -0.36 -2.30 10.95
N ILE A 33 -1.53 -1.89 10.47
CA ILE A 33 -2.52 -2.78 9.87
C ILE A 33 -2.36 -2.75 8.35
N GLU A 34 -2.15 -3.92 7.76
CA GLU A 34 -2.08 -4.10 6.31
C GLU A 34 -2.72 -5.45 5.93
N ARG A 35 -3.50 -5.44 4.86
CA ARG A 35 -4.22 -6.64 4.39
C ARG A 35 -3.33 -7.68 3.71
N MET A 36 -2.19 -7.25 3.19
CA MET A 36 -1.22 -8.08 2.46
C MET A 36 0.18 -7.90 3.05
N MET A 37 1.18 -8.45 2.40
CA MET A 37 2.57 -8.18 2.75
C MET A 37 2.92 -6.71 2.47
N GLY A 38 3.76 -6.13 3.30
CA GLY A 38 4.18 -4.75 3.19
C GLY A 38 4.83 -4.44 1.83
N GLY A 39 4.54 -3.25 1.33
CA GLY A 39 5.04 -2.81 0.03
C GLY A 39 4.27 -3.37 -1.17
N ALA A 40 3.09 -3.99 -0.97
CA ALA A 40 2.35 -4.68 -2.03
C ALA A 40 2.18 -3.87 -3.33
N SER A 41 1.97 -2.56 -3.23
CA SER A 41 1.81 -1.70 -4.41
C SER A 41 3.08 -1.52 -5.24
N ILE A 42 4.25 -1.64 -4.61
CA ILE A 42 5.54 -1.42 -5.30
C ILE A 42 6.25 -2.72 -5.67
N ILE A 43 5.82 -3.86 -5.15
CA ILE A 43 6.55 -5.13 -5.27
C ILE A 43 6.80 -5.54 -6.73
N ASN A 44 5.91 -5.14 -7.64
CA ASN A 44 6.02 -5.42 -9.07
C ASN A 44 6.77 -4.34 -9.85
N VAL A 45 7.23 -3.26 -9.20
CA VAL A 45 8.00 -2.21 -9.86
C VAL A 45 9.44 -2.69 -10.02
N GLU A 46 9.89 -2.83 -11.25
CA GLU A 46 11.24 -3.33 -11.56
C GLU A 46 12.33 -2.40 -11.06
N LYS A 47 12.14 -1.09 -11.21
CA LYS A 47 13.12 -0.08 -10.82
C LYS A 47 12.45 1.17 -10.26
N ILE A 48 12.81 1.53 -9.04
CA ILE A 48 12.39 2.75 -8.33
C ILE A 48 13.60 3.67 -8.27
N GLU A 49 13.58 4.77 -9.00
CA GLU A 49 14.72 5.71 -9.13
C GLU A 49 14.57 6.96 -8.27
N ASN A 50 13.40 7.16 -7.67
CA ASN A 50 13.06 8.35 -6.92
C ASN A 50 12.91 8.12 -5.40
N PHE A 51 13.45 7.00 -4.87
CA PHE A 51 13.49 6.77 -3.44
C PHE A 51 14.86 7.18 -2.88
N PRO A 52 14.90 8.09 -1.89
CA PRO A 52 16.17 8.59 -1.33
C PRO A 52 17.05 7.46 -0.77
N GLY A 53 18.37 7.53 -1.04
CA GLY A 53 19.35 6.55 -0.60
C GLY A 53 19.72 5.51 -1.65
N PHE A 54 19.03 5.46 -2.79
CA PHE A 54 19.28 4.52 -3.88
C PHE A 54 19.51 5.26 -5.21
N PRO A 55 20.69 5.89 -5.41
CA PRO A 55 20.96 6.72 -6.60
C PRO A 55 20.95 5.93 -7.92
N GLU A 56 21.23 4.63 -7.85
CA GLU A 56 21.18 3.71 -9.01
C GLU A 56 19.80 3.08 -9.19
N GLY A 57 18.85 3.41 -8.29
CA GLY A 57 17.54 2.78 -8.21
C GLY A 57 17.57 1.47 -7.40
N ILE A 58 16.39 0.99 -7.06
CA ILE A 58 16.16 -0.28 -6.35
C ILE A 58 14.87 -0.91 -6.86
N SER A 59 14.80 -2.23 -6.89
CA SER A 59 13.53 -2.91 -7.21
C SER A 59 12.53 -2.79 -6.07
N GLY A 60 11.24 -2.76 -6.40
CA GLY A 60 10.17 -2.76 -5.39
C GLY A 60 10.16 -4.04 -4.57
N ALA A 61 10.56 -5.15 -5.18
CA ALA A 61 10.69 -6.45 -4.52
C ALA A 61 11.79 -6.49 -3.45
N GLU A 62 12.79 -5.62 -3.53
CA GLU A 62 13.84 -5.46 -2.52
C GLU A 62 13.48 -4.37 -1.51
N LEU A 63 12.97 -3.23 -1.98
CA LEU A 63 12.69 -2.06 -1.14
C LEU A 63 11.56 -2.34 -0.14
N GLY A 64 10.45 -2.93 -0.58
CA GLY A 64 9.29 -3.20 0.27
C GLY A 64 9.64 -4.04 1.50
N PRO A 65 10.17 -5.26 1.31
CA PRO A 65 10.59 -6.11 2.43
C PRO A 65 11.64 -5.48 3.34
N SER A 66 12.60 -4.73 2.78
CA SER A 66 13.65 -4.07 3.57
C SER A 66 13.08 -3.00 4.52
N VAL A 67 12.14 -2.19 4.04
CA VAL A 67 11.48 -1.17 4.90
C VAL A 67 10.56 -1.81 5.92
N GLN A 68 9.87 -2.91 5.58
CA GLN A 68 9.08 -3.68 6.53
C GLN A 68 9.95 -4.25 7.64
N GLU A 69 11.07 -4.86 7.30
CA GLU A 69 12.01 -5.40 8.26
C GLU A 69 12.54 -4.32 9.21
N GLN A 70 12.90 -3.15 8.69
CA GLN A 70 13.31 -2.02 9.52
C GLN A 70 12.23 -1.59 10.51
N ALA A 71 10.97 -1.50 10.09
CA ALA A 71 9.87 -1.13 10.97
C ALA A 71 9.64 -2.16 12.07
N MET A 72 9.69 -3.45 11.75
CA MET A 72 9.55 -4.54 12.71
C MET A 72 10.74 -4.60 13.69
N ASN A 73 11.96 -4.42 13.20
CA ASN A 73 13.17 -4.38 14.05
C ASN A 73 13.19 -3.15 14.97
N ALA A 74 12.52 -2.06 14.61
CA ALA A 74 12.30 -0.91 15.48
C ALA A 74 11.26 -1.18 16.58
N GLY A 75 10.49 -2.26 16.49
CA GLY A 75 9.48 -2.66 17.46
C GLY A 75 8.02 -2.38 17.03
N ALA A 76 7.78 -2.03 15.78
CA ALA A 76 6.41 -1.91 15.27
C ALA A 76 5.75 -3.30 15.15
N GLU A 77 4.50 -3.40 15.59
CA GLU A 77 3.68 -4.61 15.46
C GLU A 77 2.98 -4.61 14.11
N PHE A 78 3.25 -5.61 13.29
CA PHE A 78 2.58 -5.81 12.01
C PHE A 78 1.33 -6.65 12.18
N ILE A 79 0.17 -6.12 11.78
CA ILE A 79 -1.14 -6.75 11.93
C ILE A 79 -1.70 -7.02 10.54
N MET A 80 -1.78 -8.28 10.16
CA MET A 80 -2.38 -8.67 8.88
C MET A 80 -3.90 -8.68 9.04
N ALA A 81 -4.55 -7.65 8.50
CA ALA A 81 -6.00 -7.48 8.56
C ALA A 81 -6.53 -6.50 7.54
N ASP A 82 -7.81 -6.63 7.20
CA ASP A 82 -8.54 -5.66 6.37
C ASP A 82 -9.41 -4.76 7.25
N VAL A 83 -9.17 -3.44 7.14
CA VAL A 83 -9.88 -2.44 7.94
C VAL A 83 -11.25 -2.16 7.35
N ALA A 84 -12.29 -2.45 8.13
CA ALA A 84 -13.68 -2.24 7.72
C ALA A 84 -14.23 -0.89 8.16
N ARG A 85 -13.81 -0.37 9.32
CA ARG A 85 -14.40 0.85 9.89
C ARG A 85 -13.43 1.58 10.80
N ILE A 86 -13.54 2.91 10.77
CA ILE A 86 -12.89 3.83 11.70
C ILE A 86 -13.98 4.68 12.35
N SER A 87 -13.94 4.82 13.68
CA SER A 87 -14.84 5.68 14.44
C SER A 87 -14.11 6.39 15.56
N ARG A 88 -14.68 7.50 16.06
CA ARG A 88 -14.17 8.23 17.21
C ARG A 88 -15.00 7.93 18.45
N GLU A 89 -14.34 7.59 19.56
CA GLU A 89 -14.98 7.34 20.85
C GLU A 89 -14.23 8.11 21.94
N GLY A 90 -14.76 9.28 22.31
CA GLY A 90 -14.09 10.19 23.23
C GLY A 90 -12.73 10.65 22.69
N ASP A 91 -11.66 10.43 23.45
CA ASP A 91 -10.29 10.81 23.09
C ASP A 91 -9.59 9.75 22.20
N PHE A 92 -10.23 8.62 21.95
CA PHE A 92 -9.65 7.51 21.21
C PHE A 92 -10.28 7.35 19.82
N THR A 93 -9.49 6.80 18.92
CA THR A 93 -9.96 6.30 17.63
C THR A 93 -10.08 4.78 17.71
N MET A 94 -11.25 4.27 17.31
CA MET A 94 -11.52 2.84 17.20
C MET A 94 -11.37 2.42 15.74
N VAL A 95 -10.62 1.35 15.52
CA VAL A 95 -10.45 0.73 14.21
C VAL A 95 -10.97 -0.70 14.30
N THR A 96 -11.91 -1.05 13.43
CA THR A 96 -12.46 -2.41 13.34
C THR A 96 -11.95 -3.06 12.06
N SER A 97 -11.44 -4.27 12.19
CA SER A 97 -10.97 -5.12 11.09
C SER A 97 -11.56 -6.52 11.19
N ASP A 98 -11.28 -7.36 10.22
CA ASP A 98 -11.61 -8.79 10.22
C ASP A 98 -10.82 -9.58 11.29
N ALA A 99 -9.65 -9.08 11.72
CA ALA A 99 -8.88 -9.67 12.83
C ALA A 99 -9.28 -9.16 14.22
N GLY A 100 -10.18 -8.17 14.32
CA GLY A 100 -10.68 -7.65 15.58
C GLY A 100 -10.75 -6.12 15.67
N GLY A 101 -10.93 -5.63 16.90
CA GLY A 101 -11.01 -4.21 17.21
C GLY A 101 -9.74 -3.70 17.88
N TYR A 102 -9.34 -2.49 17.52
CA TYR A 102 -8.18 -1.79 18.05
C TYR A 102 -8.56 -0.39 18.50
N GLN A 103 -7.95 0.06 19.58
CA GLN A 103 -8.10 1.41 20.11
C GLN A 103 -6.75 2.13 20.03
N THR A 104 -6.74 3.38 19.59
CA THR A 104 -5.51 4.16 19.50
C THR A 104 -5.72 5.63 19.88
N LYS A 105 -4.68 6.26 20.43
CA LYS A 105 -4.65 7.71 20.68
C LYS A 105 -4.45 8.51 19.41
N ALA A 106 -3.61 8.02 18.49
CA ALA A 106 -3.31 8.64 17.22
C ALA A 106 -3.45 7.64 16.08
N LEU A 107 -3.99 8.08 14.95
CA LEU A 107 -4.15 7.27 13.74
C LEU A 107 -3.49 7.97 12.56
N ILE A 108 -2.69 7.22 11.80
CA ILE A 108 -2.18 7.62 10.48
C ILE A 108 -2.85 6.74 9.43
N VAL A 109 -3.47 7.35 8.41
CA VAL A 109 -4.01 6.65 7.27
C VAL A 109 -3.04 6.81 6.10
N ALA A 110 -2.40 5.71 5.72
CA ALA A 110 -1.43 5.60 4.63
C ALA A 110 -1.84 4.50 3.64
N ALA A 111 -3.15 4.41 3.38
CA ALA A 111 -3.79 3.32 2.62
C ALA A 111 -3.48 3.34 1.11
N GLY A 112 -2.69 4.30 0.64
CA GLY A 112 -2.34 4.43 -0.77
C GLY A 112 -3.53 4.82 -1.66
N SER A 113 -3.50 4.33 -2.88
CA SER A 113 -4.55 4.56 -3.87
C SER A 113 -4.89 3.27 -4.60
N THR A 114 -6.05 3.26 -5.22
CA THR A 114 -6.47 2.21 -6.15
C THR A 114 -6.69 2.83 -7.53
N LEU A 115 -6.35 2.08 -8.56
CA LEU A 115 -6.60 2.50 -9.93
C LEU A 115 -8.10 2.59 -10.18
N ARG A 116 -8.50 3.65 -10.87
CA ARG A 116 -9.92 3.87 -11.20
C ARG A 116 -10.34 2.89 -12.29
N GLN A 117 -11.44 2.21 -12.06
CA GLN A 117 -12.09 1.39 -13.09
C GLN A 117 -12.96 2.26 -13.99
N LEU A 118 -13.11 1.86 -15.24
CA LEU A 118 -14.00 2.52 -16.21
C LEU A 118 -15.47 2.20 -15.93
N GLY A 119 -15.73 1.02 -15.34
CA GLY A 119 -17.09 0.54 -15.05
C GLY A 119 -17.86 0.13 -16.31
N ILE A 120 -17.15 -0.25 -17.36
CA ILE A 120 -17.76 -0.69 -18.63
C ILE A 120 -17.91 -2.22 -18.68
N PRO A 121 -18.86 -2.73 -19.47
CA PRO A 121 -19.00 -4.17 -19.67
C PRO A 121 -17.72 -4.79 -20.23
N GLY A 122 -17.32 -5.93 -19.67
CA GLY A 122 -16.13 -6.66 -20.08
C GLY A 122 -14.82 -6.23 -19.41
N GLU A 123 -14.78 -5.09 -18.71
CA GLU A 123 -13.55 -4.60 -18.09
C GLU A 123 -12.91 -5.63 -17.13
N GLN A 124 -13.71 -6.16 -16.21
CA GLN A 124 -13.21 -7.16 -15.25
C GLN A 124 -12.99 -8.54 -15.90
N GLU A 125 -13.87 -8.93 -16.83
CA GLU A 125 -13.77 -10.22 -17.52
C GLU A 125 -12.52 -10.32 -18.40
N LEU A 126 -12.15 -9.21 -19.05
CA LEU A 126 -11.01 -9.12 -19.94
C LEU A 126 -9.74 -8.61 -19.27
N PHE A 127 -9.77 -8.35 -17.95
CA PHE A 127 -8.59 -7.91 -17.21
C PHE A 127 -7.45 -8.94 -17.32
N GLY A 128 -6.27 -8.49 -17.76
CA GLY A 128 -5.14 -9.37 -18.08
C GLY A 128 -5.30 -10.18 -19.37
N ARG A 129 -6.35 -9.92 -20.17
CA ARG A 129 -6.63 -10.61 -21.44
C ARG A 129 -7.00 -9.65 -22.56
N GLY A 130 -6.55 -8.41 -22.49
CA GLY A 130 -6.85 -7.34 -23.43
C GLY A 130 -7.27 -6.05 -22.77
N VAL A 131 -7.64 -6.07 -21.50
CA VAL A 131 -7.76 -4.88 -20.64
C VAL A 131 -6.63 -4.90 -19.62
N SER A 132 -5.81 -3.86 -19.61
CA SER A 132 -4.69 -3.69 -18.72
C SER A 132 -4.71 -2.30 -18.10
N GLN A 133 -4.08 -2.17 -16.95
CA GLN A 133 -3.79 -0.89 -16.28
C GLN A 133 -2.27 -0.64 -16.16
N CYS A 134 -1.47 -1.41 -16.90
CA CYS A 134 -0.02 -1.29 -16.93
C CYS A 134 0.47 -1.72 -18.34
N ALA A 135 0.70 -0.77 -19.21
CA ALA A 135 1.17 -1.07 -20.56
C ALA A 135 2.60 -1.63 -20.54
N THR A 136 3.45 -1.15 -19.64
CA THR A 136 4.81 -1.69 -19.45
C THR A 136 4.79 -3.17 -19.07
N CYS A 137 3.77 -3.60 -18.26
CA CYS A 137 3.64 -5.01 -17.85
C CYS A 137 3.09 -5.90 -18.99
N ASP A 138 2.00 -5.47 -19.60
CA ASP A 138 1.21 -6.30 -20.49
C ASP A 138 1.41 -5.94 -21.98
N GLY A 139 1.85 -4.72 -22.30
CA GLY A 139 2.04 -4.23 -23.66
C GLY A 139 2.91 -5.14 -24.55
N PRO A 140 4.01 -5.73 -24.05
CA PRO A 140 4.82 -6.65 -24.82
C PRO A 140 4.07 -7.86 -25.39
N MET A 141 2.96 -8.27 -24.76
CA MET A 141 2.11 -9.36 -25.23
C MET A 141 1.25 -9.00 -26.47
N PHE A 142 1.12 -7.71 -26.75
CA PHE A 142 0.29 -7.16 -27.82
C PHE A 142 1.12 -6.46 -28.89
N MET A 143 2.42 -6.80 -29.03
CA MET A 143 3.30 -6.23 -30.04
C MET A 143 2.78 -6.50 -31.45
N GLY A 144 2.59 -5.41 -32.23
CA GLY A 144 2.06 -5.47 -33.59
C GLY A 144 0.54 -5.37 -33.68
N GLU A 145 -0.16 -5.38 -32.56
CA GLU A 145 -1.61 -5.21 -32.50
C GLU A 145 -1.99 -3.71 -32.35
N VAL A 146 -3.24 -3.41 -32.67
CA VAL A 146 -3.80 -2.08 -32.45
C VAL A 146 -4.33 -1.99 -31.03
N VAL A 147 -3.71 -1.17 -30.22
CA VAL A 147 -4.12 -0.93 -28.83
C VAL A 147 -4.71 0.46 -28.66
N GLY A 148 -5.64 0.61 -27.74
CA GLY A 148 -6.24 1.90 -27.38
C GLY A 148 -5.88 2.25 -25.93
N VAL A 149 -5.48 3.51 -25.71
CA VAL A 149 -5.28 4.06 -24.37
C VAL A 149 -6.51 4.88 -23.98
N VAL A 150 -7.06 4.61 -22.80
CA VAL A 150 -8.24 5.31 -22.26
C VAL A 150 -7.84 6.10 -21.02
N GLY A 151 -7.82 7.41 -21.17
CA GLY A 151 -7.48 8.35 -20.10
C GLY A 151 -6.86 9.62 -20.66
N GLY A 152 -6.58 10.56 -19.77
CA GLY A 152 -5.97 11.85 -20.11
C GLY A 152 -5.14 12.41 -18.96
N GLY A 153 -4.75 11.59 -18.00
CA GLY A 153 -3.81 11.91 -16.92
C GLY A 153 -2.40 11.42 -17.25
N ASP A 154 -1.49 11.65 -16.32
CA ASP A 154 -0.07 11.28 -16.44
C ASP A 154 0.12 9.81 -16.82
N SER A 155 -0.55 8.89 -16.13
CA SER A 155 -0.47 7.45 -16.44
C SER A 155 -0.81 7.13 -17.90
N ALA A 156 -1.86 7.76 -18.45
CA ALA A 156 -2.25 7.50 -19.84
C ALA A 156 -1.30 8.14 -20.87
N ALA A 157 -0.47 9.09 -20.43
CA ALA A 157 0.53 9.73 -21.30
C ALA A 157 1.88 8.99 -21.23
N ASP A 158 2.16 8.33 -20.11
CA ASP A 158 3.39 7.58 -19.87
C ASP A 158 3.30 6.13 -20.41
N GLU A 159 2.10 5.56 -20.48
CA GLU A 159 1.79 4.22 -20.97
C GLU A 159 1.65 4.20 -22.52
#